data_80e885b616cead0e5b8e85a3d7ceec6b
#
_entry.id   80e885b616cead0e5b8e85a3d7ceec6b
#
_cell.length_a   1.000
_cell.length_b   1.000
_cell.length_c   1.000
_cell.angle_alpha   90.00
_cell.angle_beta   90.00
_cell.angle_gamma   90.00
#
_symmetry.space_group_name_H-M   'P 1'
#
loop_
_entity.id
_entity.type
_entity.pdbx_description
1 polymer ?
#
loop_
_entity_poly.entity_id
_entity_poly.type
_entity_poly.pdbx_seq_one_letter_code
_entity_poly.pdbx_strand_id
1 'polypeptide(L)'
;MEKKLAVIALGGNALLRGNQKGTIEEQNANTIDTLENLVYLIKEGYNLIISHGNGPQVGNVLMDNAAGVEKYDNAAMPLDVCVAFTQGQIGYMIERNLRNILKEHGIQRNVISMVSQVIVDKNDPALQNPTKRVGKIYMKDEADKLAQEKGWVFKEEIKVEGGWRRVVPSPDPKDFMNADLVERLAREGNIVITTGGGGIPVYIDEKGDIQPIEGVIDK
;
A
#
# COMPACT_ATOMS: atom_id res chain seq x y z
N MET A 1 30.29 12.28 11.97
CA MET A 1 29.54 11.04 12.33
C MET A 1 28.46 10.83 11.29
N GLU A 2 28.37 9.62 10.76
CA GLU A 2 27.30 9.23 9.84
C GLU A 2 25.95 9.29 10.58
N LYS A 3 24.94 9.93 9.99
CA LYS A 3 23.62 10.03 10.60
C LYS A 3 22.95 8.66 10.60
N LYS A 4 22.31 8.30 11.69
CA LYS A 4 21.53 7.06 11.80
C LYS A 4 20.37 7.08 10.82
N LEU A 5 20.10 5.95 10.17
CA LEU A 5 18.96 5.72 9.30
C LEU A 5 17.91 4.90 10.04
N ALA A 6 16.66 5.35 10.02
CA ALA A 6 15.53 4.61 10.56
C ALA A 6 14.49 4.32 9.46
N VAL A 7 14.01 3.10 9.44
CA VAL A 7 12.88 2.68 8.59
C VAL A 7 11.64 2.58 9.47
N ILE A 8 10.60 3.33 9.14
CA ILE A 8 9.37 3.45 9.91
C ILE A 8 8.22 2.83 9.10
N ALA A 9 7.56 1.83 9.65
CA ALA A 9 6.38 1.23 9.03
C ALA A 9 5.10 1.76 9.70
N LEU A 10 4.30 2.54 8.98
CA LEU A 10 2.99 2.99 9.41
C LEU A 10 1.96 1.90 9.14
N GLY A 11 1.53 1.19 10.18
CA GLY A 11 0.51 0.15 10.10
C GLY A 11 -0.88 0.72 9.79
N GLY A 12 -1.86 -0.16 9.58
CA GLY A 12 -3.25 0.23 9.27
C GLY A 12 -3.85 1.20 10.30
N ASN A 13 -3.59 0.99 11.59
CA ASN A 13 -4.11 1.85 12.65
C ASN A 13 -3.50 3.27 12.68
N ALA A 14 -2.34 3.46 12.07
CA ALA A 14 -1.75 4.79 11.92
C ALA A 14 -2.52 5.67 10.94
N LEU A 15 -3.24 5.04 10.01
CA LEU A 15 -4.03 5.71 8.97
C LEU A 15 -5.54 5.64 9.24
N LEU A 16 -6.03 4.51 9.75
CA LEU A 16 -7.45 4.26 9.99
C LEU A 16 -7.63 3.40 11.24
N ARG A 17 -8.34 3.93 12.24
CA ARG A 17 -8.65 3.21 13.49
C ARG A 17 -9.94 2.39 13.33
N GLY A 18 -10.03 1.26 14.03
CA GLY A 18 -11.07 0.25 13.81
C GLY A 18 -12.53 0.68 14.00
N ASN A 19 -12.78 1.82 14.65
CA ASN A 19 -14.11 2.40 14.91
C ASN A 19 -14.46 3.56 13.96
N GLN A 20 -13.61 3.87 12.98
CA GLN A 20 -13.78 4.98 12.05
C GLN A 20 -14.38 4.51 10.71
N LYS A 21 -15.06 5.43 10.03
CA LYS A 21 -15.64 5.20 8.71
C LYS A 21 -14.58 5.20 7.59
N GLY A 22 -13.41 5.79 7.83
CA GLY A 22 -12.33 5.92 6.86
C GLY A 22 -12.46 7.12 5.93
N THR A 23 -13.13 8.19 6.41
CA THR A 23 -13.17 9.43 5.63
C THR A 23 -11.77 10.02 5.48
N ILE A 24 -11.57 10.90 4.50
CA ILE A 24 -10.27 11.55 4.28
C ILE A 24 -9.88 12.40 5.49
N GLU A 25 -10.83 13.03 6.15
CA GLU A 25 -10.63 13.83 7.37
C GLU A 25 -10.11 12.96 8.52
N GLU A 26 -10.72 11.79 8.75
CA GLU A 26 -10.28 10.83 9.77
C GLU A 26 -8.87 10.30 9.49
N GLN A 27 -8.61 9.88 8.25
CA GLN A 27 -7.30 9.41 7.83
C GLN A 27 -6.23 10.50 7.97
N ASN A 28 -6.58 11.74 7.59
CA ASN A 28 -5.69 12.89 7.69
C ASN A 28 -5.35 13.21 9.16
N ALA A 29 -6.35 13.23 10.04
CA ALA A 29 -6.14 13.48 11.47
C ALA A 29 -5.27 12.39 12.13
N ASN A 30 -5.52 11.11 11.84
CA ASN A 30 -4.70 10.00 12.33
C ASN A 30 -3.26 10.08 11.82
N THR A 31 -3.08 10.48 10.56
CA THR A 31 -1.76 10.64 9.95
C THR A 31 -0.99 11.75 10.63
N ILE A 32 -1.61 12.91 10.89
CA ILE A 32 -0.97 14.02 11.62
C ILE A 32 -0.52 13.55 13.00
N ASP A 33 -1.42 12.96 13.79
CA ASP A 33 -1.13 12.46 15.14
C ASP A 33 0.07 11.46 15.14
N THR A 34 0.12 10.58 14.13
CA THR A 34 1.24 9.64 13.97
C THR A 34 2.55 10.33 13.59
N LEU A 35 2.49 11.28 12.66
CA LEU A 35 3.69 11.97 12.15
C LEU A 35 4.31 12.92 13.16
N GLU A 36 3.52 13.54 14.03
CA GLU A 36 4.02 14.37 15.14
C GLU A 36 4.97 13.57 16.05
N ASN A 37 4.67 12.30 16.29
CA ASN A 37 5.53 11.43 17.08
C ASN A 37 6.87 11.12 16.38
N LEU A 38 6.98 11.30 15.06
CA LEU A 38 8.24 11.09 14.32
C LEU A 38 9.17 12.30 14.40
N VAL A 39 8.68 13.47 14.74
CA VAL A 39 9.48 14.71 14.86
C VAL A 39 10.63 14.53 15.85
N TYR A 40 10.41 13.77 16.92
CA TYR A 40 11.47 13.44 17.87
C TYR A 40 12.68 12.78 17.20
N LEU A 41 12.47 11.75 16.38
CA LEU A 41 13.55 11.07 15.65
C LEU A 41 14.30 12.03 14.72
N ILE A 42 13.57 12.91 14.06
CA ILE A 42 14.16 13.90 13.15
C ILE A 42 15.04 14.89 13.92
N LYS A 43 14.61 15.36 15.10
CA LYS A 43 15.37 16.24 16.00
C LYS A 43 16.60 15.55 16.57
N GLU A 44 16.53 14.25 16.84
CA GLU A 44 17.67 13.41 17.24
C GLU A 44 18.66 13.12 16.09
N GLY A 45 18.41 13.68 14.91
CA GLY A 45 19.31 13.59 13.75
C GLY A 45 19.16 12.35 12.88
N TYR A 46 18.10 11.56 13.07
CA TYR A 46 17.85 10.41 12.20
C TYR A 46 17.45 10.84 10.79
N ASN A 47 17.91 10.09 9.81
CA ASN A 47 17.36 10.05 8.47
C ASN A 47 16.20 9.04 8.44
N LEU A 48 15.13 9.32 7.70
CA LEU A 48 13.93 8.51 7.74
C LEU A 48 13.56 7.97 6.36
N ILE A 49 13.22 6.68 6.33
CA ILE A 49 12.45 6.06 5.27
C ILE A 49 11.10 5.65 5.90
N ILE A 50 9.99 6.03 5.28
CA ILE A 50 8.64 5.74 5.78
C ILE A 50 7.93 4.82 4.81
N SER A 51 7.43 3.69 5.30
CA SER A 51 6.51 2.84 4.57
C SER A 51 5.12 2.87 5.22
N HIS A 52 4.08 2.47 4.49
CA HIS A 52 2.71 2.49 5.01
C HIS A 52 1.89 1.30 4.53
N GLY A 53 0.87 0.93 5.29
CA GLY A 53 -0.19 0.02 4.85
C GLY A 53 -1.15 0.70 3.89
N ASN A 54 -1.99 -0.10 3.20
CA ASN A 54 -3.01 0.38 2.28
C ASN A 54 -4.26 -0.52 2.22
N GLY A 55 -4.39 -1.51 3.09
CA GLY A 55 -5.43 -2.54 2.98
C GLY A 55 -6.86 -1.99 2.79
N PRO A 56 -7.37 -1.10 3.68
CA PRO A 56 -8.68 -0.49 3.49
C PRO A 56 -8.77 0.34 2.21
N GLN A 57 -7.73 1.11 1.90
CA GLN A 57 -7.71 2.03 0.76
C GLN A 57 -7.74 1.28 -0.59
N VAL A 58 -6.94 0.23 -0.75
CA VAL A 58 -6.98 -0.57 -1.98
C VAL A 58 -8.33 -1.28 -2.14
N GLY A 59 -8.96 -1.67 -1.03
CA GLY A 59 -10.31 -2.21 -1.04
C GLY A 59 -11.33 -1.20 -1.58
N ASN A 60 -11.25 0.06 -1.15
CA ASN A 60 -12.13 1.13 -1.64
C ASN A 60 -11.90 1.41 -3.13
N VAL A 61 -10.64 1.57 -3.57
CA VAL A 61 -10.32 1.78 -5.00
C VAL A 61 -10.87 0.64 -5.87
N LEU A 62 -10.77 -0.61 -5.42
CA LEU A 62 -11.34 -1.76 -6.13
C LEU A 62 -12.87 -1.68 -6.22
N MET A 63 -13.55 -1.25 -5.15
CA MET A 63 -15.01 -1.10 -5.15
C MET A 63 -15.46 0.07 -6.04
N ASP A 64 -14.78 1.21 -5.95
CA ASP A 64 -15.08 2.40 -6.77
C ASP A 64 -14.88 2.07 -8.26
N ASN A 65 -13.80 1.35 -8.60
CA ASN A 65 -13.59 0.91 -9.97
C ASN A 65 -14.65 -0.10 -10.42
N ALA A 66 -15.03 -1.07 -9.59
CA ALA A 66 -16.08 -2.02 -9.93
C ALA A 66 -17.42 -1.33 -10.20
N ALA A 67 -17.80 -0.35 -9.37
CA ALA A 67 -18.99 0.46 -9.57
C ALA A 67 -18.90 1.32 -10.85
N GLY A 68 -17.72 1.85 -11.15
CA GLY A 68 -17.46 2.59 -12.40
C GLY A 68 -17.61 1.73 -13.64
N VAL A 69 -17.11 0.49 -13.61
CA VAL A 69 -17.29 -0.50 -14.69
C VAL A 69 -18.77 -0.84 -14.87
N GLU A 70 -19.48 -1.14 -13.79
CA GLU A 70 -20.89 -1.56 -13.86
C GLU A 70 -21.81 -0.44 -14.33
N LYS A 71 -21.60 0.78 -13.82
CA LYS A 71 -22.55 1.89 -14.04
C LYS A 71 -22.20 2.76 -15.23
N TYR A 72 -20.94 2.92 -15.55
CA TYR A 72 -20.45 3.88 -16.54
C TYR A 72 -19.63 3.24 -17.67
N ASP A 73 -19.53 1.91 -17.73
CA ASP A 73 -18.72 1.17 -18.71
C ASP A 73 -17.25 1.63 -18.74
N ASN A 74 -16.73 2.01 -17.58
CA ASN A 74 -15.32 2.34 -17.45
C ASN A 74 -14.44 1.08 -17.64
N ALA A 75 -13.21 1.27 -18.09
CA ALA A 75 -12.25 0.17 -18.15
C ALA A 75 -11.93 -0.35 -16.73
N ALA A 76 -11.91 -1.69 -16.58
CA ALA A 76 -11.49 -2.31 -15.32
C ALA A 76 -10.00 -2.07 -15.06
N MET A 77 -9.66 -1.64 -13.85
CA MET A 77 -8.27 -1.49 -13.42
C MET A 77 -7.77 -2.80 -12.79
N PRO A 78 -6.59 -3.29 -13.20
CA PRO A 78 -5.95 -4.41 -12.53
C PRO A 78 -5.48 -4.03 -11.12
N LEU A 79 -5.22 -5.05 -10.28
CA LEU A 79 -4.95 -4.86 -8.86
C LEU A 79 -3.66 -4.06 -8.59
N ASP A 80 -2.61 -4.29 -9.37
CA ASP A 80 -1.34 -3.56 -9.28
C ASP A 80 -1.52 -2.05 -9.50
N VAL A 81 -2.36 -1.67 -10.48
CA VAL A 81 -2.74 -0.27 -10.72
C VAL A 81 -3.52 0.29 -9.53
N CYS A 82 -4.47 -0.46 -8.95
CA CYS A 82 -5.18 -0.04 -7.74
C CYS A 82 -4.22 0.16 -6.55
N VAL A 83 -3.19 -0.68 -6.41
CA VAL A 83 -2.14 -0.50 -5.40
C VAL A 83 -1.36 0.79 -5.68
N ALA A 84 -0.99 1.07 -6.92
CA ALA A 84 -0.30 2.31 -7.30
C ALA A 84 -1.13 3.57 -6.95
N PHE A 85 -2.44 3.55 -7.20
CA PHE A 85 -3.35 4.63 -6.77
C PHE A 85 -3.28 4.87 -5.26
N THR A 86 -3.29 3.80 -4.46
CA THR A 86 -3.21 3.93 -2.99
C THR A 86 -1.84 4.41 -2.51
N GLN A 87 -0.76 4.05 -3.20
CA GLN A 87 0.57 4.60 -2.90
C GLN A 87 0.61 6.10 -3.15
N GLY A 88 0.03 6.56 -4.27
CA GLY A 88 -0.10 7.99 -4.56
C GLY A 88 -0.97 8.72 -3.55
N GLN A 89 -2.15 8.20 -3.23
CA GLN A 89 -3.09 8.79 -2.27
C GLN A 89 -2.46 8.95 -0.88
N ILE A 90 -1.95 7.86 -0.32
CA ILE A 90 -1.43 7.84 1.05
C ILE A 90 -0.09 8.57 1.12
N GLY A 91 0.78 8.35 0.13
CA GLY A 91 2.06 9.03 0.04
C GLY A 91 1.91 10.54 -0.03
N TYR A 92 0.98 11.06 -0.85
CA TYR A 92 0.62 12.48 -0.91
C TYR A 92 0.14 13.00 0.45
N MET A 93 -0.75 12.27 1.12
CA MET A 93 -1.28 12.65 2.42
C MET A 93 -0.16 12.75 3.48
N ILE A 94 0.72 11.75 3.54
CA ILE A 94 1.87 11.74 4.47
C ILE A 94 2.83 12.88 4.12
N GLU A 95 3.21 13.04 2.86
CA GLU A 95 4.13 14.08 2.41
C GLU A 95 3.64 15.48 2.76
N ARG A 96 2.38 15.79 2.40
CA ARG A 96 1.77 17.09 2.66
C ARG A 96 1.75 17.41 4.16
N ASN A 97 1.29 16.46 4.98
CA ASN A 97 1.19 16.67 6.41
C ASN A 97 2.56 16.80 7.07
N LEU A 98 3.49 15.93 6.70
CA LEU A 98 4.85 15.98 7.27
C LEU A 98 5.58 17.28 6.90
N ARG A 99 5.41 17.80 5.68
CA ARG A 99 5.95 19.11 5.30
C ARG A 99 5.42 20.24 6.17
N ASN A 100 4.10 20.22 6.49
CA ASN A 100 3.49 21.22 7.37
C ASN A 100 4.04 21.11 8.80
N ILE A 101 4.09 19.91 9.34
CA ILE A 101 4.66 19.62 10.67
C ILE A 101 6.11 20.07 10.76
N LEU A 102 6.95 19.73 9.79
CA LEU A 102 8.36 20.15 9.76
C LEU A 102 8.49 21.67 9.75
N LYS A 103 7.65 22.36 8.97
CA LYS A 103 7.61 23.83 8.94
C LYS A 103 7.27 24.42 10.31
N GLU A 104 6.27 23.87 11.01
CA GLU A 104 5.89 24.32 12.37
C GLU A 104 7.02 24.13 13.38
N HIS A 105 7.81 23.07 13.23
CA HIS A 105 8.97 22.80 14.05
C HIS A 105 10.27 23.52 13.59
N GLY A 106 10.23 24.34 12.54
CA GLY A 106 11.40 25.03 12.00
C GLY A 106 12.43 24.09 11.34
N ILE A 107 12.02 22.90 10.93
CA ILE A 107 12.90 21.89 10.34
C ILE A 107 12.84 21.97 8.81
N GLN A 108 14.00 22.13 8.17
CA GLN A 108 14.12 22.16 6.72
C GLN A 108 14.64 20.80 6.22
N ARG A 109 13.73 19.95 5.74
CA ARG A 109 14.03 18.70 5.04
C ARG A 109 13.07 18.51 3.87
N ASN A 110 13.57 17.96 2.78
CA ASN A 110 12.69 17.51 1.70
C ASN A 110 11.94 16.24 2.14
N VAL A 111 10.69 16.15 1.72
CA VAL A 111 9.88 14.94 1.86
C VAL A 111 9.48 14.51 0.46
N ILE A 112 9.70 13.26 0.10
CA ILE A 112 9.49 12.72 -1.23
C ILE A 112 8.66 11.46 -1.13
N SER A 113 7.57 11.38 -1.87
CA SER A 113 6.78 10.15 -2.01
C SER A 113 7.07 9.47 -3.34
N MET A 114 7.32 8.17 -3.30
CA MET A 114 7.66 7.34 -4.46
C MET A 114 6.69 6.17 -4.60
N VAL A 115 6.12 6.02 -5.79
CA VAL A 115 5.48 4.76 -6.19
C VAL A 115 6.59 3.72 -6.37
N SER A 116 6.43 2.57 -5.75
CA SER A 116 7.50 1.59 -5.60
C SER A 116 7.05 0.17 -5.91
N GLN A 117 7.96 -0.59 -6.50
CA GLN A 117 7.78 -1.98 -6.90
C GLN A 117 8.71 -2.87 -6.08
N VAL A 118 8.28 -4.11 -5.86
CA VAL A 118 9.10 -5.16 -5.27
C VAL A 118 9.20 -6.35 -6.19
N ILE A 119 10.39 -6.90 -6.31
CA ILE A 119 10.64 -8.07 -7.14
C ILE A 119 10.24 -9.31 -6.34
N VAL A 120 9.45 -10.18 -6.95
CA VAL A 120 9.05 -11.47 -6.39
C VAL A 120 9.44 -12.60 -7.34
N ASP A 121 9.47 -13.83 -6.84
CA ASP A 121 9.71 -15.01 -7.66
C ASP A 121 8.44 -15.34 -8.47
N LYS A 122 8.55 -15.41 -9.79
CA LYS A 122 7.43 -15.84 -10.67
C LYS A 122 6.92 -17.26 -10.36
N ASN A 123 7.72 -18.07 -9.66
CA ASN A 123 7.37 -19.42 -9.26
C ASN A 123 7.01 -19.54 -7.76
N ASP A 124 6.80 -18.41 -7.08
CA ASP A 124 6.43 -18.45 -5.66
C ASP A 124 5.15 -19.28 -5.47
N PRO A 125 5.15 -20.28 -4.57
CA PRO A 125 3.98 -21.13 -4.29
C PRO A 125 2.74 -20.34 -3.89
N ALA A 126 2.89 -19.16 -3.30
CA ALA A 126 1.78 -18.28 -2.94
C ALA A 126 0.97 -17.82 -4.16
N LEU A 127 1.56 -17.79 -5.36
CA LEU A 127 0.87 -17.46 -6.61
C LEU A 127 -0.19 -18.49 -6.98
N GLN A 128 0.03 -19.76 -6.60
CA GLN A 128 -0.91 -20.85 -6.84
C GLN A 128 -1.91 -21.04 -5.69
N ASN A 129 -1.68 -20.41 -4.54
CA ASN A 129 -2.54 -20.53 -3.37
C ASN A 129 -2.89 -19.15 -2.79
N PRO A 130 -3.81 -18.39 -3.42
CA PRO A 130 -4.22 -17.08 -2.96
C PRO A 130 -4.86 -17.14 -1.58
N THR A 131 -4.38 -16.28 -0.68
CA THR A 131 -4.84 -16.23 0.72
C THR A 131 -5.17 -14.83 1.22
N LYS A 132 -4.61 -13.80 0.57
CA LYS A 132 -4.76 -12.41 1.02
C LYS A 132 -6.12 -11.86 0.64
N ARG A 133 -6.93 -11.54 1.63
CA ARG A 133 -8.28 -10.97 1.45
C ARG A 133 -8.20 -9.53 0.98
N VAL A 134 -8.94 -9.20 -0.09
CA VAL A 134 -9.05 -7.86 -0.67
C VAL A 134 -10.51 -7.51 -0.97
N GLY A 135 -10.80 -6.22 -1.03
CA GLY A 135 -12.13 -5.71 -1.42
C GLY A 135 -13.23 -5.94 -0.38
N LYS A 136 -14.49 -5.83 -0.81
CA LYS A 136 -15.70 -5.98 0.01
C LYS A 136 -16.00 -7.45 0.34
N ILE A 137 -16.95 -7.65 1.22
CA ILE A 137 -17.56 -8.96 1.48
C ILE A 137 -18.72 -9.14 0.51
N TYR A 138 -18.84 -10.33 -0.06
CA TYR A 138 -19.88 -10.75 -1.01
C TYR A 138 -20.74 -11.84 -0.36
N MET A 139 -21.97 -11.96 -0.81
CA MET A 139 -22.76 -13.15 -0.52
C MET A 139 -22.34 -14.29 -1.47
N LYS A 140 -22.62 -15.55 -1.06
CA LYS A 140 -22.16 -16.75 -1.78
C LYS A 140 -22.50 -16.72 -3.27
N ASP A 141 -23.75 -16.41 -3.61
CA ASP A 141 -24.23 -16.40 -5.01
C ASP A 141 -23.47 -15.35 -5.87
N GLU A 142 -23.24 -14.17 -5.31
CA GLU A 142 -22.47 -13.09 -5.98
C GLU A 142 -21.00 -13.49 -6.15
N ALA A 143 -20.42 -14.12 -5.13
CA ALA A 143 -19.03 -14.61 -5.19
C ALA A 143 -18.87 -15.70 -6.25
N ASP A 144 -19.79 -16.67 -6.33
CA ASP A 144 -19.76 -17.74 -7.32
C ASP A 144 -19.92 -17.20 -8.75
N LYS A 145 -20.80 -16.21 -8.95
CA LYS A 145 -20.95 -15.54 -10.24
C LYS A 145 -19.66 -14.86 -10.67
N LEU A 146 -19.04 -14.07 -9.79
CA LEU A 146 -17.79 -13.38 -10.09
C LEU A 146 -16.62 -14.35 -10.29
N ALA A 147 -16.59 -15.47 -9.58
CA ALA A 147 -15.62 -16.53 -9.80
C ALA A 147 -15.72 -17.11 -11.23
N GLN A 148 -16.94 -17.34 -11.72
CA GLN A 148 -17.17 -17.82 -13.08
C GLN A 148 -16.86 -16.78 -14.16
N GLU A 149 -17.28 -15.53 -13.95
CA GLU A 149 -17.14 -14.45 -14.96
C GLU A 149 -15.71 -13.90 -15.06
N LYS A 150 -15.00 -13.82 -13.91
CA LYS A 150 -13.71 -13.13 -13.80
C LYS A 150 -12.54 -14.04 -13.40
N GLY A 151 -12.79 -15.31 -13.11
CA GLY A 151 -11.77 -16.23 -12.62
C GLY A 151 -11.24 -15.89 -11.21
N TRP A 152 -11.97 -15.08 -10.46
CA TRP A 152 -11.55 -14.69 -9.11
C TRP A 152 -11.70 -15.83 -8.12
N VAL A 153 -10.79 -15.90 -7.17
CA VAL A 153 -10.85 -16.87 -6.07
C VAL A 153 -11.45 -16.22 -4.84
N PHE A 154 -12.38 -16.92 -4.20
CA PHE A 154 -13.04 -16.46 -2.97
C PHE A 154 -12.83 -17.43 -1.83
N LYS A 155 -12.73 -16.91 -0.61
CA LYS A 155 -12.72 -17.69 0.63
C LYS A 155 -13.78 -17.13 1.59
N GLU A 156 -14.36 -18.01 2.39
CA GLU A 156 -15.34 -17.63 3.40
C GLU A 156 -14.75 -16.65 4.42
N GLU A 157 -15.53 -15.63 4.79
CA GLU A 157 -15.15 -14.63 5.78
C GLU A 157 -15.68 -15.05 7.16
N ILE A 158 -14.78 -15.53 8.02
CA ILE A 158 -15.12 -16.11 9.33
C ILE A 158 -15.91 -15.13 10.23
N LYS A 159 -15.72 -13.83 10.05
CA LYS A 159 -16.34 -12.78 10.89
C LYS A 159 -17.76 -12.40 10.46
N VAL A 160 -18.23 -12.88 9.31
CA VAL A 160 -19.53 -12.53 8.74
C VAL A 160 -20.17 -13.81 8.21
N GLU A 161 -21.24 -14.27 8.86
CA GLU A 161 -21.96 -15.47 8.46
C GLU A 161 -22.43 -15.39 7.00
N GLY A 162 -22.11 -16.40 6.21
CA GLY A 162 -22.40 -16.45 4.78
C GLY A 162 -21.61 -15.47 3.91
N GLY A 163 -20.65 -14.73 4.51
CA GLY A 163 -19.81 -13.78 3.80
C GLY A 163 -18.65 -14.46 3.07
N TRP A 164 -18.34 -13.99 1.88
CA TRP A 164 -17.22 -14.44 1.06
C TRP A 164 -16.36 -13.24 0.66
N ARG A 165 -15.05 -13.43 0.63
CA ARG A 165 -14.12 -12.36 0.26
C ARG A 165 -13.17 -12.83 -0.82
N ARG A 166 -12.94 -11.99 -1.82
CA ARG A 166 -11.91 -12.25 -2.83
C ARG A 166 -10.56 -12.41 -2.14
N VAL A 167 -9.82 -13.43 -2.57
CA VAL A 167 -8.43 -13.63 -2.15
C VAL A 167 -7.51 -13.54 -3.36
N VAL A 168 -6.34 -12.95 -3.13
CA VAL A 168 -5.29 -12.79 -4.13
C VAL A 168 -3.99 -13.38 -3.60
N PRO A 169 -3.03 -13.68 -4.48
CA PRO A 169 -1.69 -14.09 -4.08
C PRO A 169 -1.00 -13.05 -3.21
N SER A 170 -0.14 -13.52 -2.32
CA SER A 170 0.75 -12.69 -1.52
C SER A 170 2.14 -13.30 -1.52
N PRO A 171 2.91 -13.13 -2.61
CA PRO A 171 4.25 -13.69 -2.73
C PRO A 171 5.24 -12.97 -1.82
N ASP A 172 6.32 -13.67 -1.47
CA ASP A 172 7.40 -13.10 -0.66
C ASP A 172 8.28 -12.16 -1.50
N PRO A 173 8.49 -10.91 -1.05
CA PRO A 173 9.40 -10.00 -1.73
C PRO A 173 10.84 -10.52 -1.64
N LYS A 174 11.54 -10.52 -2.77
CA LYS A 174 12.95 -10.93 -2.89
C LYS A 174 13.88 -9.73 -2.94
N ASP A 175 13.44 -8.65 -3.56
CA ASP A 175 14.22 -7.43 -3.68
C ASP A 175 13.28 -6.22 -3.80
N PHE A 176 13.83 -5.04 -3.58
CA PHE A 176 13.12 -3.77 -3.70
C PHE A 176 13.73 -2.95 -4.82
N MET A 177 12.92 -2.59 -5.82
CA MET A 177 13.41 -1.78 -6.93
C MET A 177 13.83 -0.40 -6.46
N ASN A 178 15.02 0.04 -6.90
CA ASN A 178 15.62 1.32 -6.51
C ASN A 178 16.01 1.43 -5.03
N ALA A 179 16.26 0.31 -4.32
CA ALA A 179 16.67 0.31 -2.91
C ALA A 179 17.86 1.26 -2.66
N ASP A 180 18.89 1.18 -3.49
CA ASP A 180 20.10 2.02 -3.38
C ASP A 180 19.79 3.51 -3.55
N LEU A 181 18.87 3.85 -4.46
CA LEU A 181 18.43 5.24 -4.66
C LEU A 181 17.69 5.75 -3.44
N VAL A 182 16.77 4.96 -2.89
CA VAL A 182 16.00 5.31 -1.69
C VAL A 182 16.93 5.51 -0.49
N GLU A 183 17.87 4.59 -0.27
CA GLU A 183 18.87 4.71 0.80
C GLU A 183 19.72 5.97 0.62
N ARG A 184 20.24 6.21 -0.57
CA ARG A 184 21.05 7.40 -0.87
C ARG A 184 20.27 8.68 -0.60
N LEU A 185 19.06 8.83 -1.10
CA LEU A 185 18.21 10.00 -0.86
C LEU A 185 17.98 10.22 0.64
N ALA A 186 17.71 9.15 1.39
CA ALA A 186 17.51 9.24 2.82
C ALA A 186 18.81 9.66 3.54
N ARG A 187 19.96 9.10 3.18
CA ARG A 187 21.27 9.46 3.77
C ARG A 187 21.68 10.89 3.45
N GLU A 188 21.27 11.45 2.33
CA GLU A 188 21.42 12.86 1.99
C GLU A 188 20.55 13.80 2.85
N GLY A 189 19.69 13.25 3.72
CA GLY A 189 18.87 14.01 4.66
C GLY A 189 17.44 14.24 4.20
N ASN A 190 17.03 13.67 3.07
CA ASN A 190 15.64 13.67 2.65
C ASN A 190 14.82 12.65 3.47
N ILE A 191 13.54 12.87 3.62
CA ILE A 191 12.59 11.89 4.15
C ILE A 191 11.91 11.24 2.97
N VAL A 192 12.06 9.90 2.83
CA VAL A 192 11.55 9.16 1.69
C VAL A 192 10.37 8.30 2.10
N ILE A 193 9.22 8.52 1.48
CA ILE A 193 8.01 7.70 1.66
C ILE A 193 7.97 6.71 0.50
N THR A 194 7.96 5.41 0.79
CA THR A 194 8.06 4.36 -0.21
C THR A 194 7.45 3.04 0.27
N THR A 195 7.45 2.01 -0.56
CA THR A 195 6.90 0.67 -0.26
C THR A 195 5.49 0.70 0.33
N GLY A 196 4.64 1.59 -0.17
CA GLY A 196 3.24 1.64 0.21
C GLY A 196 2.53 0.32 -0.11
N GLY A 197 1.78 -0.22 0.86
CA GLY A 197 1.15 -1.54 0.75
C GLY A 197 2.14 -2.71 0.68
N GLY A 198 3.43 -2.49 0.99
CA GLY A 198 4.49 -3.47 0.82
C GLY A 198 5.22 -3.38 -0.53
N GLY A 199 4.79 -2.49 -1.41
CA GLY A 199 5.24 -2.37 -2.80
C GLY A 199 4.33 -3.10 -3.78
N ILE A 200 4.39 -2.73 -5.04
CA ILE A 200 3.68 -3.40 -6.13
C ILE A 200 4.49 -4.63 -6.53
N PRO A 201 3.93 -5.86 -6.43
CA PRO A 201 4.68 -7.05 -6.81
C PRO A 201 4.87 -7.14 -8.32
N VAL A 202 6.11 -7.34 -8.72
CA VAL A 202 6.51 -7.56 -10.13
C VAL A 202 7.53 -8.68 -10.20
N TYR A 203 7.67 -9.29 -11.37
CA TYR A 203 8.81 -10.18 -11.66
C TYR A 203 9.55 -9.72 -12.92
N ILE A 204 10.79 -10.14 -13.07
CA ILE A 204 11.60 -9.89 -14.25
C ILE A 204 11.53 -11.15 -15.12
N ASP A 205 11.07 -10.99 -16.35
CA ASP A 205 10.97 -12.11 -17.29
C ASP A 205 12.34 -12.46 -17.94
N GLU A 206 12.32 -13.44 -18.84
CA GLU A 206 13.53 -13.96 -19.48
C GLU A 206 14.20 -12.94 -20.44
N LYS A 207 13.47 -11.89 -20.83
CA LYS A 207 13.99 -10.79 -21.66
C LYS A 207 14.53 -9.64 -20.83
N GLY A 208 14.32 -9.68 -19.51
CA GLY A 208 14.64 -8.59 -18.58
C GLY A 208 13.52 -7.55 -18.44
N ASP A 209 12.33 -7.81 -19.00
CA ASP A 209 11.20 -6.91 -18.90
C ASP A 209 10.48 -7.09 -17.55
N ILE A 210 9.99 -5.97 -16.98
CA ILE A 210 9.23 -5.96 -15.74
C ILE A 210 7.78 -6.33 -16.05
N GLN A 211 7.30 -7.39 -15.41
CA GLN A 211 5.94 -7.90 -15.58
C GLN A 211 5.14 -7.77 -14.28
N PRO A 212 3.88 -7.29 -14.36
CA PRO A 212 3.03 -7.18 -13.18
C PRO A 212 2.55 -8.55 -12.67
N ILE A 213 2.23 -8.59 -11.38
CA ILE A 213 1.57 -9.74 -10.74
C ILE A 213 0.27 -9.25 -10.09
N GLU A 214 -0.83 -9.95 -10.35
CA GLU A 214 -2.10 -9.70 -9.68
C GLU A 214 -2.06 -10.24 -8.25
N GLY A 215 -1.41 -9.50 -7.38
CA GLY A 215 -1.19 -9.85 -5.99
C GLY A 215 -0.96 -8.61 -5.12
N VAL A 216 -0.81 -8.84 -3.83
CA VAL A 216 -0.43 -7.80 -2.85
C VAL A 216 0.62 -8.37 -1.91
N ILE A 217 1.49 -7.51 -1.42
CA ILE A 217 2.49 -7.90 -0.44
C ILE A 217 1.87 -7.85 0.96
N ASP A 218 2.06 -8.89 1.75
CA ASP A 218 1.75 -8.87 3.18
C ASP A 218 2.93 -8.29 3.96
N LYS A 219 2.65 -7.48 4.97
CA LYS A 219 3.67 -6.85 5.82
C LYS A 219 3.74 -7.57 7.15
#